data_8b66f265b001666277e1081fb46dccc1
#
_entry.id   8b66f265b001666277e1081fb46dccc1
#
_cell.length_a   1.000
_cell.length_b   1.000
_cell.length_c   1.000
_cell.angle_alpha   90.00
_cell.angle_beta   90.00
_cell.angle_gamma   90.00
#
_symmetry.space_group_name_H-M   'P 1'
#
loop_
_entity.id
_entity.type
_entity.pdbx_description
1 polymer ?
#
loop_
_entity_poly.entity_id
_entity_poly.type
_entity_poly.pdbx_seq_one_letter_code
_entity_poly.pdbx_strand_id
1 'polypeptide(L)'
;MTRFIFVICMLSNLWACGGGGASSSGSGTSVNNSTPTSLPPVASTFSGNIVLGSPTDTSISIKVFSADQNGSISVDYGKQAGQYSQSTKTVAMQAGQVALIAIDGLSADTAYFYRLNFQPVNAALGLGPEYSFHTARAAGRSFSFTVQADSHLDENSSLDQYRNTLANVLLDKADFHIDLGDTFMTEKYLQPLSPVLGMASDQAAVNTRYIYERNNFGRFAHSVPLFLVNGNHDGELGWINDGTAQVLPIWATMARQNYFLNPKPGTFYSGDAYSEPFVGQRASWYAWQWGDALFVALDPYWSSKVQASKDGWNVTLGERQYRWLAATLAASSATYKFVFLHNLVGGLDGQMRGGVEAAPYFEWGGKNLDGSYAFAAMRPGWEMPIHQLLVKNKVTAVFHGHDHVYVKQTLDGIVYQAVPQPSATNNFSGAMLALVYHYNSGTIVSSSGHLRVTVGPTGVTSEYVRSWLPASENAQLKNRQVDDRWTVSSK
;
A
#
# COMPACT_ATOMS: atom_id res chain seq x y z
N MET A 1 38.10 26.83 1.50
CA MET A 1 39.04 26.96 0.36
C MET A 1 39.46 25.56 -0.05
N THR A 2 39.03 25.11 -1.18
CA THR A 2 39.72 24.38 -2.26
C THR A 2 38.62 23.77 -3.14
N ARG A 3 38.44 24.42 -4.29
CA ARG A 3 37.56 23.97 -5.38
C ARG A 3 38.25 22.84 -6.15
N PHE A 4 37.56 21.75 -6.43
CA PHE A 4 37.90 20.81 -7.48
C PHE A 4 36.89 20.90 -8.61
N ILE A 5 37.36 21.33 -9.76
CA ILE A 5 36.69 21.35 -11.04
C ILE A 5 36.99 20.00 -11.70
N PHE A 6 35.95 19.27 -12.13
CA PHE A 6 36.10 18.13 -13.04
C PHE A 6 35.57 18.50 -14.41
N VAL A 7 36.49 18.40 -15.37
CA VAL A 7 36.28 18.63 -16.81
C VAL A 7 35.69 17.36 -17.42
N ILE A 8 34.61 17.52 -18.18
CA ILE A 8 34.01 16.45 -19.00
C ILE A 8 34.66 16.50 -20.39
N CYS A 9 35.34 15.42 -20.78
CA CYS A 9 35.76 15.17 -22.15
C CYS A 9 34.66 14.41 -22.91
N MET A 10 34.10 15.05 -23.93
CA MET A 10 33.34 14.38 -25.00
C MET A 10 34.30 13.75 -25.99
N LEU A 11 34.07 12.50 -26.35
CA LEU A 11 34.67 11.83 -27.51
C LEU A 11 33.56 11.41 -28.47
N SER A 12 33.48 12.16 -29.55
CA SER A 12 32.74 11.85 -30.75
C SER A 12 33.54 10.89 -31.65
N ASN A 13 32.99 9.80 -32.10
CA ASN A 13 33.51 9.01 -33.19
C ASN A 13 32.51 8.97 -34.37
N LEU A 14 32.87 9.72 -35.40
CA LEU A 14 32.35 9.61 -36.75
C LEU A 14 33.10 8.47 -37.46
N TRP A 15 32.40 7.63 -38.15
CA TRP A 15 32.94 6.86 -39.29
C TRP A 15 31.98 6.94 -40.45
N ALA A 16 32.53 7.37 -41.59
CA ALA A 16 31.89 7.54 -42.88
C ALA A 16 32.49 6.62 -43.94
N CYS A 17 31.64 6.22 -44.86
CA CYS A 17 31.82 5.97 -46.27
C CYS A 17 32.77 4.89 -46.77
N GLY A 18 32.22 4.09 -47.68
CA GLY A 18 32.94 3.36 -48.70
C GLY A 18 31.99 2.66 -49.65
N GLY A 19 31.82 3.25 -50.83
CA GLY A 19 30.97 2.78 -51.91
C GLY A 19 31.62 1.76 -52.82
N GLY A 20 30.85 1.13 -53.70
CA GLY A 20 31.32 0.24 -54.77
C GLY A 20 30.14 -0.27 -55.59
N GLY A 21 29.94 0.35 -56.75
CA GLY A 21 28.93 -0.07 -57.70
C GLY A 21 29.41 -1.18 -58.62
N ALA A 22 28.46 -1.98 -59.14
CA ALA A 22 28.60 -2.67 -60.42
C ALA A 22 27.21 -2.92 -61.01
N SER A 23 27.03 -2.44 -62.21
CA SER A 23 25.90 -2.61 -63.12
C SER A 23 25.93 -3.94 -63.78
N SER A 24 24.79 -4.60 -64.04
CA SER A 24 24.54 -5.37 -65.23
C SER A 24 23.05 -5.54 -65.55
N SER A 25 22.74 -5.33 -66.73
CA SER A 25 21.51 -5.31 -67.49
C SER A 25 20.73 -6.63 -67.52
N GLY A 26 19.43 -6.52 -67.74
CA GLY A 26 18.70 -7.56 -68.51
C GLY A 26 17.21 -7.72 -68.19
N SER A 27 16.41 -7.14 -69.05
CA SER A 27 15.12 -7.61 -69.62
C SER A 27 13.97 -8.04 -68.69
N GLY A 28 12.95 -7.28 -68.79
CA GLY A 28 11.63 -7.67 -69.31
C GLY A 28 10.63 -8.41 -68.43
N THR A 29 9.51 -7.72 -68.27
CA THR A 29 8.14 -8.21 -68.33
C THR A 29 7.44 -8.62 -67.03
N SER A 30 6.30 -8.09 -66.97
CA SER A 30 5.05 -8.33 -66.28
C SER A 30 4.86 -7.54 -64.98
N VAL A 31 4.10 -6.46 -65.15
CA VAL A 31 3.41 -5.71 -64.07
C VAL A 31 2.34 -6.61 -63.50
N ASN A 32 2.66 -7.30 -62.40
CA ASN A 32 1.64 -7.79 -61.52
C ASN A 32 1.34 -6.68 -60.50
N ASN A 33 0.17 -6.09 -60.65
CA ASN A 33 -0.44 -5.17 -59.72
C ASN A 33 -0.83 -5.96 -58.46
N SER A 34 0.17 -6.30 -57.63
CA SER A 34 -0.09 -6.78 -56.27
C SER A 34 -0.41 -5.57 -55.41
N THR A 35 -1.66 -5.44 -55.05
CA THR A 35 -2.13 -4.60 -53.95
C THR A 35 -1.15 -4.76 -52.78
N PRO A 36 -0.63 -3.68 -52.18
CA PRO A 36 0.23 -3.80 -51.00
C PRO A 36 -0.57 -4.49 -49.92
N THR A 37 -0.20 -5.71 -49.58
CA THR A 37 -0.69 -6.41 -48.42
C THR A 37 -0.20 -5.59 -47.23
N SER A 38 -1.09 -4.79 -46.64
CA SER A 38 -0.80 -4.11 -45.40
C SER A 38 -0.39 -5.17 -44.39
N LEU A 39 0.81 -5.06 -43.83
CA LEU A 39 1.22 -5.88 -42.71
C LEU A 39 0.12 -5.80 -41.64
N PRO A 40 -0.24 -6.91 -41.02
CA PRO A 40 -1.22 -6.86 -39.93
C PRO A 40 -0.72 -5.83 -38.91
N PRO A 41 -1.60 -4.95 -38.39
CA PRO A 41 -1.21 -3.93 -37.44
C PRO A 41 -0.53 -4.61 -36.24
N VAL A 42 0.63 -4.12 -35.84
CA VAL A 42 1.33 -4.59 -34.66
C VAL A 42 0.40 -4.38 -33.46
N ALA A 43 0.16 -5.43 -32.72
CA ALA A 43 -0.66 -5.35 -31.49
C ALA A 43 -0.07 -4.30 -30.55
N SER A 44 -0.89 -3.36 -30.12
CA SER A 44 -0.46 -2.29 -29.24
C SER A 44 -0.28 -2.80 -27.83
N THR A 45 0.84 -2.47 -27.20
CA THR A 45 1.14 -2.86 -25.82
C THR A 45 0.67 -1.76 -24.86
N PHE A 46 -0.08 -2.13 -23.84
CA PHE A 46 -0.39 -1.23 -22.75
C PHE A 46 0.84 -1.02 -21.85
N SER A 47 1.28 0.22 -21.68
CA SER A 47 2.48 0.61 -20.91
C SER A 47 2.17 1.14 -19.51
N GLY A 48 0.89 1.20 -19.13
CA GLY A 48 0.47 1.71 -17.82
C GLY A 48 0.48 0.67 -16.71
N ASN A 49 -0.20 0.99 -15.63
CA ASN A 49 -0.33 0.11 -14.47
C ASN A 49 -1.79 -0.13 -14.09
N ILE A 50 -2.01 -1.23 -13.38
CA ILE A 50 -3.30 -1.71 -12.89
C ILE A 50 -3.21 -1.83 -11.37
N VAL A 51 -4.20 -1.31 -10.66
CA VAL A 51 -4.34 -1.48 -9.20
C VAL A 51 -5.74 -1.99 -8.90
N LEU A 52 -5.81 -3.17 -8.32
CA LEU A 52 -7.02 -3.76 -7.75
C LEU A 52 -7.28 -3.19 -6.35
N GLY A 53 -8.54 -3.01 -5.99
CA GLY A 53 -8.91 -2.62 -4.64
C GLY A 53 -10.38 -2.83 -4.33
N SER A 54 -10.72 -2.64 -3.07
CA SER A 54 -12.08 -2.82 -2.53
C SER A 54 -12.73 -4.15 -2.96
N PRO A 55 -12.03 -5.31 -2.87
CA PRO A 55 -12.63 -6.61 -3.18
C PRO A 55 -13.72 -6.95 -2.17
N THR A 56 -14.84 -7.51 -2.65
CA THR A 56 -15.92 -8.04 -1.82
C THR A 56 -16.15 -9.52 -2.12
N ASP A 57 -17.20 -10.09 -1.60
CA ASP A 57 -17.68 -11.43 -1.97
C ASP A 57 -18.27 -11.49 -3.38
N THR A 58 -18.70 -10.35 -3.94
CA THR A 58 -19.41 -10.30 -5.22
C THR A 58 -18.88 -9.28 -6.21
N SER A 59 -17.82 -8.55 -5.86
CA SER A 59 -17.26 -7.48 -6.71
C SER A 59 -15.78 -7.22 -6.49
N ILE A 60 -15.17 -6.53 -7.47
CA ILE A 60 -13.85 -5.92 -7.35
C ILE A 60 -13.78 -4.66 -8.20
N SER A 61 -13.00 -3.68 -7.76
CA SER A 61 -12.73 -2.46 -8.53
C SER A 61 -11.29 -2.46 -9.06
N ILE A 62 -11.13 -1.97 -10.28
CA ILE A 62 -9.86 -1.92 -11.01
C ILE A 62 -9.61 -0.47 -11.43
N LYS A 63 -8.53 0.14 -10.97
CA LYS A 63 -8.04 1.41 -11.47
C LYS A 63 -6.89 1.19 -12.43
N VAL A 64 -7.03 1.73 -13.64
CA VAL A 64 -6.05 1.66 -14.72
C VAL A 64 -5.49 3.06 -14.95
N PHE A 65 -4.19 3.18 -15.08
CA PHE A 65 -3.51 4.46 -15.32
C PHE A 65 -2.39 4.30 -16.34
N SER A 66 -2.28 5.22 -17.27
CA SER A 66 -1.11 5.44 -18.11
C SER A 66 -0.82 6.94 -18.21
N ALA A 67 0.46 7.31 -18.17
CA ALA A 67 0.87 8.70 -18.25
C ALA A 67 0.70 9.29 -19.68
N ASP A 68 0.77 8.44 -20.71
CA ASP A 68 0.98 8.85 -22.09
C ASP A 68 0.01 8.22 -23.11
N GLN A 69 -0.81 7.24 -22.72
CA GLN A 69 -1.67 6.52 -23.65
C GLN A 69 -3.14 6.98 -23.60
N ASN A 70 -3.73 7.18 -24.78
CA ASN A 70 -5.15 7.44 -24.96
C ASN A 70 -5.81 6.28 -25.72
N GLY A 71 -7.07 6.00 -25.38
CA GLY A 71 -7.83 4.94 -26.00
C GLY A 71 -9.04 4.53 -25.21
N SER A 72 -9.34 3.24 -25.26
CA SER A 72 -10.36 2.63 -24.43
C SER A 72 -9.88 1.29 -23.87
N ILE A 73 -10.44 0.91 -22.74
CA ILE A 73 -10.09 -0.32 -22.02
C ILE A 73 -11.32 -1.12 -21.68
N SER A 74 -11.17 -2.44 -21.65
CA SER A 74 -12.13 -3.37 -21.07
C SER A 74 -11.36 -4.51 -20.39
N VAL A 75 -12.06 -5.32 -19.59
CA VAL A 75 -11.47 -6.48 -18.94
C VAL A 75 -12.25 -7.72 -19.36
N ASP A 76 -11.54 -8.71 -19.90
CA ASP A 76 -12.06 -10.06 -20.06
C ASP A 76 -11.74 -10.86 -18.79
N TYR A 77 -12.71 -11.63 -18.27
CA TYR A 77 -12.53 -12.39 -17.03
C TYR A 77 -13.30 -13.71 -17.03
N GLY A 78 -12.84 -14.63 -16.19
CA GLY A 78 -13.43 -15.96 -16.04
C GLY A 78 -12.89 -16.70 -14.80
N LYS A 79 -13.44 -17.89 -14.54
CA LYS A 79 -13.06 -18.72 -13.38
C LYS A 79 -11.93 -19.70 -13.64
N GLN A 80 -11.45 -19.80 -14.87
CA GLN A 80 -10.37 -20.70 -15.27
C GLN A 80 -9.31 -19.93 -16.04
N ALA A 81 -8.04 -20.24 -15.79
CA ALA A 81 -6.92 -19.64 -16.49
C ALA A 81 -7.05 -19.81 -18.03
N GLY A 82 -6.80 -18.76 -18.76
CA GLY A 82 -6.94 -18.72 -20.22
C GLY A 82 -8.36 -18.78 -20.75
N GLN A 83 -9.39 -18.86 -19.91
CA GLN A 83 -10.79 -18.95 -20.31
C GLN A 83 -11.60 -17.77 -19.78
N TYR A 84 -11.90 -16.83 -20.64
CA TYR A 84 -12.63 -15.60 -20.30
C TYR A 84 -14.05 -15.69 -20.86
N SER A 85 -15.00 -16.03 -20.00
CA SER A 85 -16.42 -16.18 -20.37
C SER A 85 -17.21 -14.88 -20.31
N GLN A 86 -16.61 -13.83 -19.75
CA GLN A 86 -17.27 -12.53 -19.55
C GLN A 86 -16.32 -11.39 -19.89
N SER A 87 -16.91 -10.24 -20.23
CA SER A 87 -16.18 -8.99 -20.50
C SER A 87 -16.93 -7.82 -19.85
N THR A 88 -16.19 -6.85 -19.36
CA THR A 88 -16.77 -5.59 -18.87
C THR A 88 -17.20 -4.69 -20.03
N LYS A 89 -17.99 -3.67 -19.72
CA LYS A 89 -18.18 -2.55 -20.62
C LYS A 89 -16.84 -1.85 -20.89
N THR A 90 -16.71 -1.31 -22.10
CA THR A 90 -15.57 -0.49 -22.46
C THR A 90 -15.62 0.87 -21.77
N VAL A 91 -14.47 1.31 -21.26
CA VAL A 91 -14.27 2.59 -20.59
C VAL A 91 -13.23 3.42 -21.35
N ALA A 92 -13.47 4.72 -21.51
CA ALA A 92 -12.49 5.63 -22.09
C ALA A 92 -11.26 5.76 -21.18
N MET A 93 -10.07 5.79 -21.76
CA MET A 93 -8.80 6.03 -21.09
C MET A 93 -8.12 7.25 -21.68
N GLN A 94 -7.72 8.17 -20.82
CA GLN A 94 -7.00 9.38 -21.21
C GLN A 94 -5.62 9.40 -20.52
N ALA A 95 -4.61 9.83 -21.26
CA ALA A 95 -3.26 10.01 -20.72
C ALA A 95 -3.26 10.89 -19.47
N GLY A 96 -2.56 10.45 -18.43
CA GLY A 96 -2.49 11.16 -17.14
C GLY A 96 -3.75 11.08 -16.26
N GLN A 97 -4.80 10.38 -16.70
CA GLN A 97 -6.04 10.20 -15.96
C GLN A 97 -6.24 8.74 -15.52
N VAL A 98 -6.90 8.54 -14.40
CA VAL A 98 -7.26 7.21 -13.92
C VAL A 98 -8.60 6.80 -14.52
N ALA A 99 -8.64 5.63 -15.15
CA ALA A 99 -9.88 4.98 -15.55
C ALA A 99 -10.30 3.92 -14.51
N LEU A 100 -11.60 3.86 -14.20
CA LEU A 100 -12.18 2.92 -13.23
C LEU A 100 -13.03 1.89 -13.95
N ILE A 101 -12.77 0.62 -13.68
CA ILE A 101 -13.61 -0.51 -14.10
C ILE A 101 -14.11 -1.21 -12.83
N ALA A 102 -15.40 -1.40 -12.70
CA ALA A 102 -16.00 -2.24 -11.66
C ALA A 102 -16.45 -3.57 -12.28
N ILE A 103 -16.18 -4.66 -11.58
CA ILE A 103 -16.68 -5.99 -11.91
C ILE A 103 -17.60 -6.43 -10.77
N ASP A 104 -18.87 -6.54 -11.06
CA ASP A 104 -19.93 -6.92 -10.12
C ASP A 104 -20.54 -8.27 -10.51
N GLY A 105 -21.35 -8.86 -9.61
CA GLY A 105 -22.02 -10.13 -9.85
C GLY A 105 -21.09 -11.34 -9.83
N LEU A 106 -19.95 -11.22 -9.17
CA LEU A 106 -19.01 -12.31 -8.98
C LEU A 106 -19.57 -13.33 -7.97
N SER A 107 -19.06 -14.57 -8.02
CA SER A 107 -19.33 -15.59 -7.01
C SER A 107 -18.39 -15.39 -5.81
N ALA A 108 -18.92 -15.56 -4.60
CA ALA A 108 -18.12 -15.53 -3.39
C ALA A 108 -17.11 -16.72 -3.35
N ASP A 109 -16.06 -16.57 -2.55
CA ASP A 109 -15.01 -17.57 -2.33
C ASP A 109 -14.49 -18.20 -3.64
N THR A 110 -14.22 -17.36 -4.63
CA THR A 110 -13.90 -17.83 -5.99
C THR A 110 -12.68 -17.08 -6.55
N ALA A 111 -11.75 -17.84 -7.11
CA ALA A 111 -10.65 -17.31 -7.90
C ALA A 111 -11.14 -16.86 -9.28
N TYR A 112 -10.72 -15.71 -9.72
CA TYR A 112 -10.95 -15.19 -11.06
C TYR A 112 -9.63 -14.90 -11.76
N PHE A 113 -9.60 -15.17 -13.06
CA PHE A 113 -8.51 -14.82 -13.98
C PHE A 113 -9.00 -13.74 -14.92
N TYR A 114 -8.17 -12.76 -15.20
CA TYR A 114 -8.55 -11.66 -16.07
C TYR A 114 -7.37 -11.13 -16.89
N ARG A 115 -7.69 -10.42 -17.96
CA ARG A 115 -6.73 -9.62 -18.73
C ARG A 115 -7.33 -8.28 -19.10
N LEU A 116 -6.48 -7.27 -19.21
CA LEU A 116 -6.85 -5.96 -19.73
C LEU A 116 -6.79 -5.97 -21.26
N ASN A 117 -7.85 -5.54 -21.91
CA ASN A 117 -7.90 -5.22 -23.32
C ASN A 117 -7.69 -3.71 -23.48
N PHE A 118 -6.73 -3.31 -24.30
CA PHE A 118 -6.43 -1.91 -24.58
C PHE A 118 -6.62 -1.63 -26.06
N GLN A 119 -7.53 -0.75 -26.41
CA GLN A 119 -7.77 -0.25 -27.76
C GLN A 119 -7.25 1.18 -27.88
N PRO A 120 -6.03 1.41 -28.39
CA PRO A 120 -5.52 2.75 -28.61
C PRO A 120 -6.31 3.44 -29.73
N VAL A 121 -6.21 4.76 -29.79
CA VAL A 121 -6.75 5.55 -30.90
C VAL A 121 -5.94 5.20 -32.16
N ASN A 122 -6.64 4.76 -33.22
CA ASN A 122 -6.08 4.45 -34.56
C ASN A 122 -5.02 3.32 -34.58
N ALA A 123 -5.07 2.37 -33.66
CA ALA A 123 -4.18 1.21 -33.66
C ALA A 123 -4.95 -0.09 -33.35
N ALA A 124 -4.30 -1.23 -33.50
CA ALA A 124 -4.90 -2.53 -33.22
C ALA A 124 -5.11 -2.74 -31.72
N LEU A 125 -6.12 -3.55 -31.38
CA LEU A 125 -6.39 -4.00 -30.01
C LEU A 125 -5.17 -4.74 -29.44
N GLY A 126 -4.71 -4.30 -28.28
CA GLY A 126 -3.70 -4.99 -27.48
C GLY A 126 -4.35 -5.81 -26.39
N LEU A 127 -3.89 -7.03 -26.22
CA LEU A 127 -4.29 -7.92 -25.13
C LEU A 127 -3.17 -7.93 -24.08
N GLY A 128 -3.51 -7.59 -22.85
CA GLY A 128 -2.60 -7.64 -21.71
C GLY A 128 -2.31 -9.07 -21.25
N PRO A 129 -1.34 -9.26 -20.35
CA PRO A 129 -1.09 -10.53 -19.69
C PRO A 129 -2.27 -10.95 -18.81
N GLU A 130 -2.32 -12.24 -18.51
CA GLU A 130 -3.29 -12.77 -17.56
C GLU A 130 -2.87 -12.46 -16.12
N TYR A 131 -3.82 -11.99 -15.35
CA TYR A 131 -3.74 -11.75 -13.92
C TYR A 131 -4.84 -12.51 -13.19
N SER A 132 -4.81 -12.52 -11.86
CA SER A 132 -5.84 -13.18 -11.06
C SER A 132 -6.13 -12.42 -9.77
N PHE A 133 -7.30 -12.65 -9.20
CA PHE A 133 -7.69 -12.21 -7.87
C PHE A 133 -8.64 -13.23 -7.24
N HIS A 134 -8.93 -13.09 -5.96
CA HIS A 134 -9.91 -13.89 -5.25
C HIS A 134 -10.97 -12.99 -4.63
N THR A 135 -12.25 -13.37 -4.71
CA THR A 135 -13.33 -12.75 -3.95
C THR A 135 -13.26 -13.15 -2.49
N ALA A 136 -13.95 -12.42 -1.60
CA ALA A 136 -13.87 -12.69 -0.17
C ALA A 136 -14.10 -14.17 0.17
N ARG A 137 -13.20 -14.70 1.00
CA ARG A 137 -13.24 -16.08 1.45
C ARG A 137 -14.42 -16.33 2.36
N ALA A 138 -15.04 -17.48 2.24
CA ALA A 138 -16.05 -17.95 3.17
C ALA A 138 -15.44 -18.31 4.54
N ALA A 139 -16.24 -18.28 5.59
CA ALA A 139 -15.84 -18.78 6.90
C ALA A 139 -15.33 -20.23 6.84
N GLY A 140 -14.33 -20.57 7.65
CA GLY A 140 -13.67 -21.87 7.65
C GLY A 140 -12.66 -22.08 6.52
N ARG A 141 -12.46 -21.11 5.62
CA ARG A 141 -11.45 -21.17 4.57
C ARG A 141 -10.13 -20.56 5.00
N SER A 142 -9.05 -21.19 4.56
CA SER A 142 -7.72 -20.62 4.73
C SER A 142 -7.43 -19.58 3.64
N PHE A 143 -6.72 -18.50 4.02
CA PHE A 143 -6.26 -17.48 3.12
C PHE A 143 -4.97 -16.84 3.65
N SER A 144 -4.34 -16.00 2.84
CA SER A 144 -3.19 -15.22 3.28
C SER A 144 -3.35 -13.75 2.88
N PHE A 145 -2.73 -12.89 3.66
CA PHE A 145 -2.52 -11.48 3.32
C PHE A 145 -1.08 -11.07 3.63
N THR A 146 -0.63 -9.98 3.02
CA THR A 146 0.70 -9.45 3.26
C THR A 146 0.60 -8.03 3.83
N VAL A 147 1.62 -7.62 4.61
CA VAL A 147 1.67 -6.30 5.24
C VAL A 147 3.06 -5.70 5.05
N GLN A 148 3.11 -4.42 4.71
CA GLN A 148 4.32 -3.59 4.73
C GLN A 148 4.02 -2.22 5.36
N ALA A 149 5.06 -1.46 5.67
CA ALA A 149 4.98 -0.09 6.18
C ALA A 149 6.25 0.68 5.82
N ASP A 150 6.18 2.01 5.78
CA ASP A 150 7.36 2.86 5.77
C ASP A 150 8.24 2.68 4.53
N SER A 151 7.67 2.57 3.34
CA SER A 151 8.47 2.48 2.11
C SER A 151 9.30 3.74 1.89
N HIS A 152 8.84 4.90 2.35
CA HIS A 152 9.44 6.22 2.33
C HIS A 152 9.91 6.67 0.95
N LEU A 153 10.79 5.93 0.29
CA LEU A 153 11.50 6.30 -0.93
C LEU A 153 12.15 7.68 -0.82
N ASP A 154 12.84 7.85 0.30
CA ASP A 154 13.70 8.99 0.63
C ASP A 154 15.19 8.64 0.43
N GLU A 155 16.09 9.54 0.87
CA GLU A 155 17.54 9.35 0.76
C GLU A 155 18.10 8.16 1.54
N ASN A 156 17.34 7.61 2.50
CA ASN A 156 17.72 6.45 3.31
C ASN A 156 17.15 5.14 2.77
N SER A 157 16.42 5.20 1.67
CA SER A 157 15.74 4.08 1.06
C SER A 157 16.44 3.58 -0.20
N SER A 158 16.26 2.32 -0.53
CA SER A 158 16.70 1.71 -1.78
C SER A 158 15.49 1.32 -2.64
N LEU A 159 15.37 1.96 -3.80
CA LEU A 159 14.31 1.63 -4.76
C LEU A 159 14.42 0.17 -5.26
N ASP A 160 15.64 -0.32 -5.47
CA ASP A 160 15.85 -1.70 -5.93
C ASP A 160 15.47 -2.71 -4.83
N GLN A 161 15.80 -2.40 -3.57
CA GLN A 161 15.37 -3.19 -2.43
C GLN A 161 13.85 -3.21 -2.30
N TYR A 162 13.20 -2.05 -2.43
CA TYR A 162 11.75 -1.94 -2.44
C TYR A 162 11.10 -2.79 -3.54
N ARG A 163 11.58 -2.63 -4.77
CA ARG A 163 11.08 -3.42 -5.93
C ARG A 163 11.25 -4.92 -5.74
N ASN A 164 12.35 -5.34 -5.13
CA ASN A 164 12.57 -6.74 -4.78
C ASN A 164 11.56 -7.22 -3.73
N THR A 165 11.25 -6.41 -2.70
CA THR A 165 10.21 -6.72 -1.72
C THR A 165 8.83 -6.83 -2.37
N LEU A 166 8.46 -5.90 -3.27
CA LEU A 166 7.19 -5.96 -4.00
C LEU A 166 7.09 -7.20 -4.91
N ALA A 167 8.21 -7.62 -5.51
CA ALA A 167 8.25 -8.88 -6.27
C ALA A 167 8.02 -10.10 -5.35
N ASN A 168 8.57 -10.08 -4.13
CA ASN A 168 8.32 -11.11 -3.14
C ASN A 168 6.84 -11.15 -2.68
N VAL A 169 6.21 -9.98 -2.49
CA VAL A 169 4.77 -9.86 -2.21
C VAL A 169 3.92 -10.52 -3.31
N LEU A 170 4.25 -10.25 -4.58
CA LEU A 170 3.54 -10.88 -5.71
C LEU A 170 3.68 -12.42 -5.69
N LEU A 171 4.89 -12.92 -5.38
CA LEU A 171 5.17 -14.36 -5.32
C LEU A 171 4.44 -15.07 -4.18
N ASP A 172 4.01 -14.36 -3.15
CA ASP A 172 3.22 -14.94 -2.05
C ASP A 172 1.78 -15.23 -2.45
N LYS A 173 1.28 -14.63 -3.54
CA LYS A 173 -0.08 -14.86 -4.07
C LYS A 173 -1.16 -14.66 -3.00
N ALA A 174 -0.97 -13.66 -2.15
CA ALA A 174 -1.90 -13.33 -1.09
C ALA A 174 -3.25 -12.83 -1.64
N ASP A 175 -4.31 -13.01 -0.87
CA ASP A 175 -5.65 -12.54 -1.24
C ASP A 175 -5.70 -11.00 -1.31
N PHE A 176 -4.90 -10.31 -0.49
CA PHE A 176 -4.73 -8.84 -0.52
C PHE A 176 -3.45 -8.42 0.22
N HIS A 177 -3.08 -7.16 0.02
CA HIS A 177 -1.94 -6.50 0.66
C HIS A 177 -2.41 -5.28 1.45
N ILE A 178 -1.84 -5.05 2.64
CA ILE A 178 -2.09 -3.88 3.46
C ILE A 178 -0.78 -3.09 3.59
N ASP A 179 -0.82 -1.83 3.16
CA ASP A 179 0.26 -0.87 3.37
C ASP A 179 -0.10 0.07 4.53
N LEU A 180 0.78 0.16 5.53
CA LEU A 180 0.49 0.89 6.78
C LEU A 180 0.92 2.36 6.75
N GLY A 181 1.27 2.88 5.58
CA GLY A 181 1.58 4.29 5.42
C GLY A 181 3.04 4.65 5.56
N ASP A 182 3.30 5.96 5.59
CA ASP A 182 4.59 6.60 5.32
C ASP A 182 5.14 6.16 3.96
N THR A 183 4.26 6.19 3.00
CA THR A 183 4.47 5.73 1.65
C THR A 183 4.60 6.89 0.68
N PHE A 184 3.69 7.87 0.76
CA PHE A 184 3.67 8.98 -0.19
C PHE A 184 4.58 10.14 0.21
N MET A 185 4.90 10.31 1.49
CA MET A 185 5.85 11.28 2.04
C MET A 185 5.59 12.74 1.61
N THR A 186 4.34 13.11 1.36
CA THR A 186 3.98 14.43 0.82
C THR A 186 4.17 15.57 1.83
N GLU A 187 4.20 15.25 3.11
CA GLU A 187 4.48 16.20 4.19
C GLU A 187 5.97 16.52 4.33
N LYS A 188 6.85 15.57 3.97
CA LYS A 188 8.27 15.64 4.32
C LYS A 188 9.20 15.94 3.15
N TYR A 189 8.90 15.51 1.93
CA TYR A 189 9.78 15.62 0.78
C TYR A 189 9.07 16.21 -0.45
N LEU A 190 9.78 17.11 -1.17
CA LEU A 190 9.27 17.73 -2.39
C LEU A 190 9.15 16.75 -3.55
N GLN A 191 10.09 15.81 -3.67
CA GLN A 191 10.16 14.84 -4.77
C GLN A 191 10.48 13.43 -4.23
N PRO A 192 10.08 12.35 -4.92
CA PRO A 192 10.55 11.01 -4.62
C PRO A 192 12.07 10.92 -4.68
N LEU A 193 12.68 10.19 -3.76
CA LEU A 193 14.13 9.98 -3.64
C LEU A 193 14.94 11.28 -3.49
N SER A 194 14.31 12.38 -3.14
CA SER A 194 14.96 13.66 -2.94
C SER A 194 15.55 13.77 -1.52
N PRO A 195 16.79 14.27 -1.38
CA PRO A 195 17.32 14.63 -0.06
C PRO A 195 16.80 16.00 0.42
N VAL A 196 15.99 16.69 -0.39
CA VAL A 196 15.48 18.03 -0.07
C VAL A 196 14.19 17.90 0.71
N LEU A 197 14.25 18.28 1.99
CA LEU A 197 13.08 18.39 2.85
C LEU A 197 12.16 19.51 2.37
N GLY A 198 10.87 19.28 2.45
CA GLY A 198 9.83 20.26 2.15
C GLY A 198 8.49 19.60 1.85
N MET A 199 7.43 20.20 2.39
CA MET A 199 6.05 19.80 2.13
C MET A 199 5.70 20.02 0.66
N ALA A 200 4.89 19.14 0.08
CA ALA A 200 4.31 19.36 -1.23
C ALA A 200 3.50 20.67 -1.24
N SER A 201 3.79 21.55 -2.20
CA SER A 201 3.31 22.93 -2.23
C SER A 201 1.95 23.10 -2.93
N ASP A 202 1.51 22.09 -3.66
CA ASP A 202 0.27 22.12 -4.44
C ASP A 202 -0.21 20.70 -4.81
N GLN A 203 -1.39 20.61 -5.41
CA GLN A 203 -1.98 19.33 -5.86
C GLN A 203 -1.11 18.60 -6.88
N ALA A 204 -0.37 19.32 -7.75
CA ALA A 204 0.46 18.67 -8.77
C ALA A 204 1.69 17.99 -8.15
N ALA A 205 2.31 18.63 -7.16
CA ALA A 205 3.41 18.05 -6.39
C ALA A 205 2.96 16.79 -5.64
N VAL A 206 1.79 16.82 -4.99
CA VAL A 206 1.17 15.66 -4.35
C VAL A 206 0.92 14.55 -5.36
N ASN A 207 0.27 14.85 -6.49
CA ASN A 207 -0.02 13.88 -7.53
C ASN A 207 1.24 13.18 -8.05
N THR A 208 2.36 13.91 -8.19
CA THR A 208 3.64 13.35 -8.65
C THR A 208 4.10 12.22 -7.73
N ARG A 209 4.00 12.39 -6.41
CA ARG A 209 4.38 11.35 -5.43
C ARG A 209 3.42 10.17 -5.47
N TYR A 210 2.12 10.42 -5.55
CA TYR A 210 1.11 9.36 -5.64
C TYR A 210 1.26 8.52 -6.92
N ILE A 211 1.55 9.16 -8.07
CA ILE A 211 1.81 8.45 -9.34
C ILE A 211 3.10 7.64 -9.23
N TYR A 212 4.15 8.19 -8.59
CA TYR A 212 5.41 7.48 -8.41
C TYR A 212 5.21 6.17 -7.62
N GLU A 213 4.53 6.24 -6.48
CA GLU A 213 4.20 5.04 -5.68
C GLU A 213 3.23 4.11 -6.39
N ARG A 214 2.27 4.65 -7.11
CA ARG A 214 1.37 3.83 -7.92
C ARG A 214 2.12 2.98 -8.93
N ASN A 215 3.18 3.51 -9.55
CA ASN A 215 4.03 2.76 -10.48
C ASN A 215 4.78 1.61 -9.77
N ASN A 216 5.15 1.78 -8.51
CA ASN A 216 5.73 0.71 -7.71
C ASN A 216 4.68 -0.34 -7.31
N PHE A 217 3.56 0.07 -6.74
CA PHE A 217 2.47 -0.84 -6.39
C PHE A 217 1.90 -1.60 -7.60
N GLY A 218 1.89 -0.99 -8.78
CA GLY A 218 1.48 -1.64 -10.04
C GLY A 218 2.25 -2.93 -10.37
N ARG A 219 3.42 -3.15 -9.72
CA ARG A 219 4.21 -4.38 -9.87
C ARG A 219 3.56 -5.63 -9.27
N PHE A 220 2.64 -5.47 -8.30
CA PHE A 220 1.92 -6.59 -7.69
C PHE A 220 0.41 -6.37 -7.62
N ALA A 221 -0.03 -5.12 -7.51
CA ALA A 221 -1.43 -4.79 -7.25
C ALA A 221 -2.38 -5.11 -8.43
N HIS A 222 -1.84 -5.51 -9.57
CA HIS A 222 -2.61 -6.13 -10.64
C HIS A 222 -3.16 -7.52 -10.29
N SER A 223 -2.61 -8.20 -9.27
CA SER A 223 -3.05 -9.54 -8.83
C SER A 223 -3.33 -9.64 -7.32
N VAL A 224 -2.87 -8.66 -6.54
CA VAL A 224 -3.06 -8.62 -5.09
C VAL A 224 -3.73 -7.28 -4.74
N PRO A 225 -5.03 -7.26 -4.46
CA PRO A 225 -5.76 -6.05 -4.09
C PRO A 225 -5.09 -5.29 -2.94
N LEU A 226 -5.05 -3.96 -3.03
CA LEU A 226 -4.34 -3.09 -2.11
C LEU A 226 -5.29 -2.36 -1.17
N PHE A 227 -4.97 -2.36 0.13
CA PHE A 227 -5.57 -1.53 1.17
C PHE A 227 -4.52 -0.58 1.73
N LEU A 228 -4.85 0.70 1.86
CA LEU A 228 -3.96 1.74 2.36
C LEU A 228 -4.40 2.23 3.74
N VAL A 229 -3.46 2.33 4.66
CA VAL A 229 -3.58 3.01 5.95
C VAL A 229 -2.69 4.26 5.89
N ASN A 230 -3.16 5.39 6.44
CA ASN A 230 -2.38 6.63 6.42
C ASN A 230 -1.24 6.59 7.44
N GLY A 231 -0.06 7.09 7.03
CA GLY A 231 1.07 7.42 7.88
C GLY A 231 1.16 8.92 8.19
N ASN A 232 2.03 9.30 9.13
CA ASN A 232 2.19 10.70 9.52
C ASN A 232 2.89 11.56 8.45
N HIS A 233 3.55 10.95 7.47
CA HIS A 233 4.16 11.63 6.34
C HIS A 233 3.34 11.60 5.05
N ASP A 234 2.15 10.98 5.04
CA ASP A 234 1.32 10.89 3.83
C ASP A 234 0.48 12.15 3.55
N GLY A 235 0.45 13.09 4.49
CA GLY A 235 -0.09 14.43 4.30
C GLY A 235 -1.54 14.63 4.75
N GLU A 236 -2.31 13.60 5.09
CA GLU A 236 -3.70 13.74 5.55
C GLU A 236 -3.78 14.12 7.05
N LEU A 237 -3.14 15.22 7.42
CA LEU A 237 -2.85 15.64 8.80
C LEU A 237 -3.78 16.75 9.26
N GLY A 238 -4.60 16.47 10.26
CA GLY A 238 -5.55 17.43 10.79
C GLY A 238 -4.94 18.68 11.40
N TRP A 239 -3.69 18.62 11.91
CA TRP A 239 -3.00 19.77 12.51
C TRP A 239 -2.45 20.80 11.51
N ILE A 240 -2.40 20.45 10.23
CA ILE A 240 -2.06 21.41 9.15
C ILE A 240 -3.28 21.72 8.28
N ASN A 241 -4.46 21.17 8.60
CA ASN A 241 -5.70 21.45 7.89
C ASN A 241 -6.27 22.81 8.37
N ASP A 242 -6.15 23.83 7.54
CA ASP A 242 -6.62 25.20 7.80
C ASP A 242 -8.10 25.44 7.45
N GLY A 243 -8.79 24.39 6.98
CA GLY A 243 -10.21 24.46 6.59
C GLY A 243 -10.44 24.99 5.17
N THR A 244 -9.39 25.18 4.37
CA THR A 244 -9.50 25.59 2.96
C THR A 244 -9.33 24.40 2.00
N ALA A 245 -9.68 24.60 0.72
CA ALA A 245 -9.46 23.60 -0.33
C ALA A 245 -7.99 23.54 -0.80
N GLN A 246 -7.19 24.54 -0.48
CA GLN A 246 -5.81 24.70 -0.98
C GLN A 246 -4.78 24.40 0.11
N VAL A 247 -4.89 23.20 0.69
CA VAL A 247 -4.00 22.75 1.77
C VAL A 247 -3.66 21.29 1.61
N LEU A 248 -2.47 20.89 2.06
CA LEU A 248 -1.93 19.55 1.86
C LEU A 248 -2.89 18.41 2.25
N PRO A 249 -3.60 18.41 3.40
CA PRO A 249 -4.51 17.32 3.75
C PRO A 249 -5.63 17.09 2.74
N ILE A 250 -6.12 18.16 2.12
CA ILE A 250 -7.14 18.08 1.07
C ILE A 250 -6.52 17.51 -0.21
N TRP A 251 -5.35 18.01 -0.64
CA TRP A 251 -4.66 17.51 -1.83
C TRP A 251 -4.27 16.03 -1.70
N ALA A 252 -3.75 15.61 -0.54
CA ALA A 252 -3.37 14.23 -0.28
C ALA A 252 -4.58 13.29 -0.30
N THR A 253 -5.70 13.68 0.35
CA THR A 253 -6.95 12.91 0.30
C THR A 253 -7.47 12.78 -1.13
N MET A 254 -7.49 13.88 -1.91
CA MET A 254 -7.92 13.86 -3.31
C MET A 254 -7.02 12.95 -4.16
N ALA A 255 -5.71 12.99 -3.98
CA ALA A 255 -4.78 12.14 -4.70
C ALA A 255 -4.97 10.66 -4.34
N ARG A 256 -5.08 10.32 -3.05
CA ARG A 256 -5.36 8.94 -2.61
C ARG A 256 -6.67 8.42 -3.21
N GLN A 257 -7.74 9.22 -3.15
CA GLN A 257 -9.03 8.85 -3.73
C GLN A 257 -8.98 8.73 -5.26
N ASN A 258 -8.15 9.54 -5.94
CA ASN A 258 -8.01 9.47 -7.40
C ASN A 258 -7.19 8.25 -7.83
N TYR A 259 -6.04 8.03 -7.22
CA TYR A 259 -5.08 7.02 -7.70
C TYR A 259 -5.31 5.63 -7.11
N PHE A 260 -5.96 5.49 -5.95
CA PHE A 260 -6.15 4.23 -5.23
C PHE A 260 -7.63 3.98 -4.87
N LEU A 261 -7.90 2.80 -4.31
CA LEU A 261 -9.25 2.27 -4.06
C LEU A 261 -9.39 1.86 -2.58
N ASN A 262 -9.49 2.84 -1.68
CA ASN A 262 -9.86 2.50 -0.31
C ASN A 262 -11.38 2.25 -0.19
N PRO A 263 -11.79 1.30 0.67
CA PRO A 263 -13.20 0.96 0.84
C PRO A 263 -14.01 2.11 1.40
N LYS A 264 -15.18 2.33 0.81
CA LYS A 264 -16.21 3.21 1.39
C LYS A 264 -17.26 2.37 2.12
N PRO A 265 -17.90 2.91 3.17
CA PRO A 265 -19.00 2.22 3.86
C PRO A 265 -20.09 1.76 2.91
N GLY A 266 -20.55 0.52 3.10
CA GLY A 266 -21.56 -0.15 2.31
C GLY A 266 -22.06 -1.41 3.01
N THR A 267 -22.49 -2.40 2.25
CA THR A 267 -22.97 -3.69 2.79
C THR A 267 -21.81 -4.58 3.26
N PHE A 268 -20.65 -4.52 2.60
CA PHE A 268 -19.50 -5.36 2.89
C PHE A 268 -18.46 -4.66 3.79
N TYR A 269 -18.27 -3.36 3.62
CA TYR A 269 -17.34 -2.54 4.40
C TYR A 269 -18.09 -1.64 5.38
N SER A 270 -17.56 -1.46 6.58
CA SER A 270 -17.94 -0.38 7.49
C SER A 270 -16.82 0.66 7.58
N GLY A 271 -17.12 1.87 8.03
CA GLY A 271 -16.11 2.92 8.14
C GLY A 271 -16.70 4.32 8.23
N ASP A 272 -15.91 5.33 7.81
CA ASP A 272 -16.32 6.73 7.83
C ASP A 272 -17.38 7.04 6.75
N ALA A 273 -18.62 7.17 7.18
CA ALA A 273 -19.72 7.60 6.31
C ALA A 273 -19.84 9.13 6.22
N TYR A 274 -19.07 9.88 6.99
CA TYR A 274 -19.14 11.34 7.01
C TYR A 274 -18.53 11.95 5.75
N SER A 275 -19.17 12.99 5.26
CA SER A 275 -18.68 13.77 4.10
C SER A 275 -17.92 14.98 4.59
N GLU A 276 -16.59 14.91 4.52
CA GLU A 276 -15.71 16.03 4.86
C GLU A 276 -15.75 17.10 3.74
N PRO A 277 -15.63 18.39 4.07
CA PRO A 277 -15.53 19.46 3.08
C PRO A 277 -14.45 19.17 2.03
N PHE A 278 -14.74 19.52 0.77
CA PHE A 278 -13.87 19.38 -0.41
C PHE A 278 -13.54 17.97 -0.88
N VAL A 279 -13.56 16.95 0.00
CA VAL A 279 -13.09 15.59 -0.30
C VAL A 279 -14.17 14.51 -0.16
N GLY A 280 -15.32 14.84 0.41
CA GLY A 280 -16.40 13.86 0.64
C GLY A 280 -16.02 12.79 1.66
N GLN A 281 -16.49 11.55 1.46
CA GLN A 281 -16.11 10.42 2.32
C GLN A 281 -14.64 10.06 2.11
N ARG A 282 -13.83 10.21 3.17
CA ARG A 282 -12.37 10.03 3.08
C ARG A 282 -11.95 8.57 2.90
N ALA A 283 -12.68 7.62 3.45
CA ALA A 283 -12.31 6.20 3.41
C ALA A 283 -10.87 5.95 3.96
N SER A 284 -10.52 6.59 5.09
CA SER A 284 -9.21 6.49 5.73
C SER A 284 -9.21 5.53 6.93
N TRP A 285 -10.39 5.25 7.51
CA TRP A 285 -10.60 4.21 8.49
C TRP A 285 -11.83 3.39 8.12
N TYR A 286 -11.67 2.06 8.17
CA TYR A 286 -12.67 1.12 7.67
C TYR A 286 -12.45 -0.28 8.25
N ALA A 287 -13.47 -1.15 8.13
CA ALA A 287 -13.38 -2.55 8.53
C ALA A 287 -14.14 -3.46 7.56
N TRP A 288 -13.67 -4.70 7.48
CA TRP A 288 -14.29 -5.76 6.69
C TRP A 288 -14.03 -7.13 7.30
N GLN A 289 -14.83 -8.11 6.92
CA GLN A 289 -14.60 -9.50 7.25
C GLN A 289 -14.10 -10.27 6.03
N TRP A 290 -13.10 -11.14 6.25
CA TRP A 290 -12.57 -12.05 5.25
C TRP A 290 -12.36 -13.41 5.90
N GLY A 291 -13.08 -14.46 5.47
CA GLY A 291 -13.11 -15.74 6.18
C GLY A 291 -13.54 -15.57 7.64
N ASP A 292 -12.77 -16.16 8.54
CA ASP A 292 -12.99 -16.11 9.99
C ASP A 292 -12.34 -14.89 10.68
N ALA A 293 -11.87 -13.89 9.92
CA ALA A 293 -11.16 -12.75 10.47
C ALA A 293 -11.85 -11.40 10.17
N LEU A 294 -11.87 -10.53 11.19
CA LEU A 294 -12.19 -9.10 11.08
C LEU A 294 -10.90 -8.31 10.91
N PHE A 295 -10.89 -7.40 9.96
CA PHE A 295 -9.84 -6.44 9.66
C PHE A 295 -10.31 -5.03 9.97
N VAL A 296 -9.53 -4.25 10.71
CA VAL A 296 -9.88 -2.89 11.13
C VAL A 296 -8.69 -1.97 10.85
N ALA A 297 -8.84 -1.04 9.93
CA ALA A 297 -7.87 0.02 9.63
C ALA A 297 -8.25 1.30 10.39
N LEU A 298 -7.27 1.94 11.05
CA LEU A 298 -7.45 3.16 11.84
C LEU A 298 -6.63 4.32 11.27
N ASP A 299 -7.14 5.53 11.45
CA ASP A 299 -6.49 6.80 11.05
C ASP A 299 -6.41 7.73 12.28
N PRO A 300 -5.26 7.85 12.95
CA PRO A 300 -5.12 8.72 14.10
C PRO A 300 -4.81 10.18 13.76
N TYR A 301 -4.75 10.57 12.46
CA TYR A 301 -4.20 11.85 12.06
C TYR A 301 -5.24 12.92 11.78
N TRP A 302 -6.31 12.61 11.05
CA TRP A 302 -7.29 13.63 10.62
C TRP A 302 -7.99 14.36 11.76
N SER A 303 -8.31 13.64 12.83
CA SER A 303 -8.95 14.22 14.00
C SER A 303 -7.98 15.01 14.90
N SER A 304 -6.68 14.85 14.72
CA SER A 304 -5.62 15.51 15.46
C SER A 304 -5.47 16.94 15.00
N LYS A 305 -5.87 17.92 15.82
CA LYS A 305 -5.85 19.36 15.45
C LYS A 305 -4.58 20.08 15.87
N VAL A 306 -3.81 19.50 16.76
CA VAL A 306 -2.51 20.00 17.22
C VAL A 306 -1.49 18.91 17.07
N GLN A 307 -0.35 19.20 16.45
CA GLN A 307 0.75 18.26 16.36
C GLN A 307 1.26 17.91 17.76
N ALA A 308 1.42 16.62 18.02
CA ALA A 308 1.82 16.11 19.31
C ALA A 308 3.34 16.17 19.51
N SER A 309 3.93 17.37 19.48
CA SER A 309 5.38 17.51 19.73
C SER A 309 5.76 17.36 21.21
N LYS A 310 4.81 17.51 22.14
CA LYS A 310 5.06 17.47 23.59
C LYS A 310 3.97 16.79 24.41
N ASP A 311 2.78 16.59 23.85
CA ASP A 311 1.65 15.96 24.52
C ASP A 311 0.96 14.98 23.57
N GLY A 312 1.16 13.68 23.81
CA GLY A 312 0.60 12.60 23.00
C GLY A 312 -0.93 12.52 23.04
N TRP A 313 -1.62 13.22 23.95
CA TRP A 313 -3.07 13.36 23.94
C TRP A 313 -3.59 14.15 22.73
N ASN A 314 -2.73 14.93 22.06
CA ASN A 314 -3.10 15.67 20.85
C ASN A 314 -3.24 14.77 19.63
N VAL A 315 -2.62 13.59 19.60
CA VAL A 315 -2.86 12.57 18.55
C VAL A 315 -4.04 11.71 18.97
N THR A 316 -5.08 11.68 18.15
CA THR A 316 -6.36 11.08 18.52
C THR A 316 -7.07 10.43 17.33
N LEU A 317 -7.76 9.33 17.58
CA LEU A 317 -8.75 8.80 16.63
C LEU A 317 -9.93 9.76 16.45
N GLY A 318 -10.20 10.60 17.45
CA GLY A 318 -11.44 11.36 17.55
C GLY A 318 -12.63 10.50 17.98
N GLU A 319 -13.63 11.17 18.57
CA GLU A 319 -14.78 10.48 19.18
C GLU A 319 -15.55 9.62 18.18
N ARG A 320 -15.75 10.10 16.96
CA ARG A 320 -16.50 9.39 15.91
C ARG A 320 -15.85 8.06 15.56
N GLN A 321 -14.55 8.05 15.30
CA GLN A 321 -13.81 6.83 14.97
C GLN A 321 -13.71 5.88 16.18
N TYR A 322 -13.48 6.41 17.38
CA TYR A 322 -13.46 5.61 18.60
C TYR A 322 -14.79 4.88 18.83
N ARG A 323 -15.93 5.58 18.73
CA ARG A 323 -17.26 4.98 18.90
C ARG A 323 -17.54 3.91 17.84
N TRP A 324 -17.15 4.18 16.59
CA TRP A 324 -17.25 3.21 15.50
C TRP A 324 -16.37 1.98 15.77
N LEU A 325 -15.13 2.17 16.23
CA LEU A 325 -14.21 1.07 16.59
C LEU A 325 -14.83 0.19 17.67
N ALA A 326 -15.33 0.80 18.74
CA ALA A 326 -15.98 0.10 19.86
C ALA A 326 -17.19 -0.72 19.37
N ALA A 327 -18.06 -0.12 18.58
CA ALA A 327 -19.24 -0.78 18.01
C ALA A 327 -18.85 -1.92 17.04
N THR A 328 -17.87 -1.70 16.17
CA THR A 328 -17.40 -2.69 15.17
C THR A 328 -16.80 -3.92 15.87
N LEU A 329 -15.95 -3.72 16.87
CA LEU A 329 -15.35 -4.82 17.61
C LEU A 329 -16.38 -5.60 18.42
N ALA A 330 -17.33 -4.91 19.07
CA ALA A 330 -18.36 -5.54 19.90
C ALA A 330 -19.37 -6.33 19.07
N ALA A 331 -19.71 -5.87 17.86
CA ALA A 331 -20.62 -6.55 16.96
C ALA A 331 -20.00 -7.78 16.26
N SER A 332 -18.68 -7.90 16.24
CA SER A 332 -18.02 -8.95 15.48
C SER A 332 -17.92 -10.26 16.24
N SER A 333 -18.41 -11.33 15.61
CA SER A 333 -18.22 -12.71 16.04
C SER A 333 -17.00 -13.41 15.39
N ALA A 334 -16.17 -12.67 14.63
CA ALA A 334 -14.99 -13.22 13.97
C ALA A 334 -14.02 -13.87 14.99
N THR A 335 -13.50 -15.03 14.65
CA THR A 335 -12.55 -15.81 15.48
C THR A 335 -11.27 -15.01 15.70
N TYR A 336 -10.80 -14.34 14.64
CA TYR A 336 -9.61 -13.50 14.68
C TYR A 336 -9.98 -12.05 14.41
N LYS A 337 -9.31 -11.12 15.08
CA LYS A 337 -9.51 -9.69 14.89
C LYS A 337 -8.15 -9.02 14.76
N PHE A 338 -7.94 -8.31 13.69
CA PHE A 338 -6.70 -7.61 13.39
C PHE A 338 -6.95 -6.11 13.31
N VAL A 339 -6.08 -5.34 13.95
CA VAL A 339 -6.10 -3.88 13.93
C VAL A 339 -4.84 -3.37 13.25
N PHE A 340 -4.99 -2.44 12.33
CA PHE A 340 -3.94 -1.87 11.50
C PHE A 340 -3.93 -0.35 11.66
N LEU A 341 -2.78 0.20 11.98
CA LEU A 341 -2.55 1.64 12.04
C LEU A 341 -1.07 1.92 11.82
N HIS A 342 -0.72 3.16 11.49
CA HIS A 342 0.69 3.46 11.26
C HIS A 342 1.50 3.45 12.56
N ASN A 343 1.04 4.18 13.59
CA ASN A 343 1.65 4.17 14.92
C ASN A 343 0.59 4.12 16.02
N LEU A 344 0.95 3.68 17.22
CA LEU A 344 0.05 3.70 18.35
C LEU A 344 -0.36 5.13 18.69
N VAL A 345 -1.62 5.34 19.00
CA VAL A 345 -2.17 6.68 19.23
C VAL A 345 -1.46 7.37 20.41
N GLY A 346 -0.84 8.50 20.14
CA GLY A 346 0.05 9.22 21.07
C GLY A 346 1.53 8.94 20.87
N GLY A 347 1.92 7.98 20.06
CA GLY A 347 3.31 7.53 19.87
C GLY A 347 4.04 8.15 18.67
N LEU A 348 3.92 9.47 18.44
CA LEU A 348 4.68 10.17 17.40
C LEU A 348 6.08 10.60 17.88
N ASP A 349 6.87 11.16 16.97
CA ASP A 349 8.19 11.74 17.23
C ASP A 349 8.16 12.69 18.42
N GLY A 350 9.12 12.55 19.32
CA GLY A 350 9.20 13.31 20.57
C GLY A 350 8.26 12.84 21.68
N GLN A 351 7.50 11.78 21.45
CA GLN A 351 6.62 11.12 22.40
C GLN A 351 7.14 9.70 22.72
N MET A 352 6.36 8.92 23.46
CA MET A 352 6.67 7.51 23.68
C MET A 352 6.38 6.72 22.39
N ARG A 353 7.43 6.23 21.76
CA ARG A 353 7.37 5.33 20.58
C ARG A 353 7.47 3.88 21.01
N GLY A 354 7.31 2.98 20.06
CA GLY A 354 7.41 1.54 20.28
C GLY A 354 6.05 0.86 20.37
N GLY A 355 6.09 -0.42 20.71
CA GLY A 355 4.93 -1.29 20.80
C GLY A 355 4.32 -1.33 22.21
N VAL A 356 4.58 -2.43 22.95
CA VAL A 356 3.99 -2.62 24.27
C VAL A 356 4.48 -1.61 25.31
N GLU A 357 5.65 -1.01 25.10
CA GLU A 357 6.19 0.05 25.94
C GLU A 357 5.39 1.35 25.82
N ALA A 358 4.88 1.65 24.62
CA ALA A 358 4.02 2.81 24.37
C ALA A 358 2.55 2.55 24.76
N ALA A 359 2.13 1.30 24.80
CA ALA A 359 0.73 0.92 25.02
C ALA A 359 0.09 1.45 26.33
N PRO A 360 0.79 1.71 27.45
CA PRO A 360 0.19 2.26 28.66
C PRO A 360 -0.23 3.73 28.58
N TYR A 361 0.23 4.48 27.56
CA TYR A 361 0.15 5.94 27.57
C TYR A 361 -0.96 6.50 26.68
N PHE A 362 -1.35 7.75 27.00
CA PHE A 362 -2.26 8.61 26.25
C PHE A 362 -3.60 7.90 25.93
N GLU A 363 -4.16 8.14 24.75
CA GLU A 363 -5.44 7.58 24.36
C GLU A 363 -5.41 6.04 24.26
N TRP A 364 -4.20 5.47 24.02
CA TRP A 364 -4.05 4.03 23.90
C TRP A 364 -4.18 3.32 25.25
N GLY A 365 -3.53 3.80 26.33
CA GLY A 365 -3.51 3.14 27.63
C GLY A 365 -3.98 3.98 28.82
N GLY A 366 -4.22 5.26 28.62
CA GLY A 366 -4.85 6.14 29.61
C GLY A 366 -3.91 6.87 30.54
N LYS A 367 -2.59 6.67 30.49
CA LYS A 367 -1.62 7.30 31.37
C LYS A 367 -0.91 8.49 30.72
N ASN A 368 -0.51 9.45 31.52
CA ASN A 368 0.51 10.42 31.19
C ASN A 368 1.91 9.79 31.26
N LEU A 369 2.94 10.46 30.73
CA LEU A 369 4.32 9.97 30.77
C LEU A 369 4.89 9.84 32.19
N ASP A 370 4.35 10.58 33.16
CA ASP A 370 4.70 10.47 34.58
C ASP A 370 4.05 9.27 35.29
N GLY A 371 3.24 8.47 34.54
CA GLY A 371 2.53 7.30 35.04
C GLY A 371 1.17 7.59 35.69
N SER A 372 0.79 8.85 35.86
CA SER A 372 -0.54 9.21 36.40
C SER A 372 -1.64 8.84 35.36
N TYR A 373 -2.78 8.35 35.85
CA TYR A 373 -3.91 8.00 35.00
C TYR A 373 -4.77 9.23 34.69
N ALA A 374 -4.97 9.56 33.45
CA ALA A 374 -5.65 10.78 33.01
C ALA A 374 -6.80 10.53 32.01
N PHE A 375 -7.08 9.29 31.60
CA PHE A 375 -7.99 8.99 30.49
C PHE A 375 -9.37 9.65 30.64
N ALA A 376 -10.03 9.51 31.79
CA ALA A 376 -11.37 10.06 32.00
C ALA A 376 -11.41 11.60 31.89
N ALA A 377 -10.32 12.28 32.27
CA ALA A 377 -10.19 13.72 32.10
C ALA A 377 -9.89 14.14 30.66
N MET A 378 -9.05 13.39 29.96
CA MET A 378 -8.60 13.72 28.59
C MET A 378 -9.56 13.23 27.52
N ARG A 379 -10.35 12.20 27.80
CA ARG A 379 -11.36 11.62 26.90
C ARG A 379 -12.70 11.44 27.58
N PRO A 380 -13.35 12.55 28.00
CA PRO A 380 -14.64 12.48 28.68
C PRO A 380 -15.68 11.82 27.77
N GLY A 381 -16.43 10.87 28.33
CA GLY A 381 -17.47 10.15 27.61
C GLY A 381 -16.99 8.97 26.74
N TRP A 382 -15.68 8.69 26.68
CA TRP A 382 -15.18 7.43 26.12
C TRP A 382 -15.21 6.33 27.21
N GLU A 383 -15.55 5.11 26.79
CA GLU A 383 -15.77 3.99 27.72
C GLU A 383 -14.46 3.58 28.43
N MET A 384 -13.38 3.41 27.67
CA MET A 384 -12.07 2.95 28.18
C MET A 384 -10.96 3.27 27.18
N PRO A 385 -9.66 3.22 27.59
CA PRO A 385 -8.53 3.31 26.70
C PRO A 385 -8.58 2.27 25.58
N ILE A 386 -7.97 2.60 24.43
CA ILE A 386 -8.01 1.74 23.23
C ILE A 386 -7.49 0.35 23.54
N HIS A 387 -6.34 0.21 24.21
CA HIS A 387 -5.79 -1.11 24.57
C HIS A 387 -6.80 -1.97 25.35
N GLN A 388 -7.47 -1.39 26.36
CA GLN A 388 -8.48 -2.12 27.12
C GLN A 388 -9.68 -2.53 26.25
N LEU A 389 -10.08 -1.67 25.31
CA LEU A 389 -11.13 -1.98 24.33
C LEU A 389 -10.74 -3.18 23.44
N LEU A 390 -9.47 -3.23 23.00
CA LEU A 390 -8.94 -4.34 22.20
C LEU A 390 -8.92 -5.65 23.01
N VAL A 391 -8.47 -5.60 24.27
CA VAL A 391 -8.46 -6.77 25.19
C VAL A 391 -9.88 -7.28 25.45
N LYS A 392 -10.82 -6.39 25.78
CA LYS A 392 -12.24 -6.71 26.01
C LYS A 392 -12.83 -7.46 24.81
N ASN A 393 -12.48 -7.06 23.60
CA ASN A 393 -13.00 -7.64 22.36
C ASN A 393 -12.12 -8.74 21.76
N LYS A 394 -11.11 -9.23 22.51
CA LYS A 394 -10.24 -10.36 22.15
C LYS A 394 -9.54 -10.15 20.79
N VAL A 395 -9.01 -8.95 20.56
CA VAL A 395 -8.19 -8.67 19.37
C VAL A 395 -6.99 -9.62 19.36
N THR A 396 -6.69 -10.17 18.19
CA THR A 396 -5.61 -11.16 17.99
C THR A 396 -4.25 -10.47 17.85
N ALA A 397 -4.19 -9.45 17.00
CA ALA A 397 -2.96 -8.69 16.77
C ALA A 397 -3.24 -7.23 16.37
N VAL A 398 -2.29 -6.37 16.74
CA VAL A 398 -2.15 -4.99 16.27
C VAL A 398 -0.89 -4.93 15.40
N PHE A 399 -1.05 -4.52 14.15
CA PHE A 399 0.05 -4.28 13.21
C PHE A 399 0.30 -2.78 13.10
N HIS A 400 1.54 -2.35 13.27
CA HIS A 400 1.94 -0.94 13.15
C HIS A 400 3.29 -0.79 12.46
N GLY A 401 3.52 0.35 11.84
CA GLY A 401 4.76 0.76 11.18
C GLY A 401 5.55 1.76 12.01
N HIS A 402 6.00 2.86 11.37
CA HIS A 402 6.62 4.06 11.94
C HIS A 402 8.05 3.89 12.45
N ASP A 403 8.43 2.71 12.92
CA ASP A 403 9.73 2.48 13.57
C ASP A 403 10.72 1.74 12.68
N HIS A 404 10.35 1.42 11.45
CA HIS A 404 11.22 0.87 10.39
C HIS A 404 11.92 -0.45 10.76
N VAL A 405 11.42 -1.17 11.76
CA VAL A 405 12.05 -2.38 12.31
C VAL A 405 11.01 -3.47 12.53
N TYR A 406 11.39 -4.73 12.35
CA TYR A 406 10.56 -5.83 12.77
C TYR A 406 10.66 -6.01 14.28
N VAL A 407 9.56 -5.87 15.00
CA VAL A 407 9.47 -6.21 16.43
C VAL A 407 8.17 -6.95 16.72
N LYS A 408 8.28 -8.15 17.28
CA LYS A 408 7.13 -8.93 17.74
C LYS A 408 7.10 -8.94 19.25
N GLN A 409 6.02 -8.42 19.83
CA GLN A 409 5.78 -8.37 21.28
C GLN A 409 4.41 -8.94 21.61
N THR A 410 4.12 -9.15 22.90
CA THR A 410 2.79 -9.58 23.39
C THR A 410 2.43 -8.84 24.66
N LEU A 411 1.21 -8.32 24.72
CA LEU A 411 0.66 -7.67 25.90
C LEU A 411 -0.82 -8.09 26.07
N ASP A 412 -1.19 -8.59 27.23
CA ASP A 412 -2.55 -9.00 27.60
C ASP A 412 -3.20 -9.95 26.55
N GLY A 413 -2.40 -10.83 25.98
CA GLY A 413 -2.83 -11.81 24.99
C GLY A 413 -2.98 -11.29 23.54
N ILE A 414 -2.63 -10.03 23.30
CA ILE A 414 -2.60 -9.39 21.99
C ILE A 414 -1.15 -9.36 21.47
N VAL A 415 -0.92 -9.77 20.23
CA VAL A 415 0.37 -9.58 19.55
C VAL A 415 0.47 -8.14 19.06
N TYR A 416 1.52 -7.42 19.44
CA TYR A 416 1.93 -6.13 18.89
C TYR A 416 3.07 -6.37 17.90
N GLN A 417 2.80 -6.08 16.63
CA GLN A 417 3.71 -6.36 15.54
C GLN A 417 4.13 -5.07 14.84
N ALA A 418 5.34 -4.59 15.14
CA ALA A 418 5.97 -3.56 14.33
C ALA A 418 6.42 -4.18 12.99
N VAL A 419 6.02 -3.53 11.89
CA VAL A 419 6.21 -4.01 10.53
C VAL A 419 7.52 -3.45 9.97
N PRO A 420 8.36 -4.28 9.33
CA PRO A 420 9.65 -3.84 8.81
C PRO A 420 9.51 -2.93 7.60
N GLN A 421 10.46 -2.01 7.43
CA GLN A 421 10.58 -1.16 6.25
C GLN A 421 10.97 -2.01 5.02
N PRO A 422 10.20 -1.99 3.90
CA PRO A 422 10.47 -2.83 2.73
C PRO A 422 11.61 -2.33 1.86
N SER A 423 11.99 -1.06 2.01
CA SER A 423 13.00 -0.35 1.20
C SER A 423 14.33 -0.10 1.91
N ALA A 424 14.48 -0.61 3.15
CA ALA A 424 15.67 -0.32 3.98
C ALA A 424 16.97 -0.70 3.28
N THR A 425 17.97 0.18 3.38
CA THR A 425 19.31 -0.03 2.81
C THR A 425 20.18 -0.99 3.62
N ASN A 426 19.67 -1.55 4.72
CA ASN A 426 20.38 -2.39 5.68
C ASN A 426 21.53 -1.67 6.42
N ASN A 427 21.57 -0.34 6.41
CA ASN A 427 22.56 0.46 7.11
C ASN A 427 22.30 0.57 8.62
N PHE A 428 21.09 0.27 9.06
CA PHE A 428 20.68 0.34 10.45
C PHE A 428 20.37 -1.06 10.99
N SER A 429 20.98 -1.38 12.14
CA SER A 429 20.64 -2.62 12.83
C SER A 429 19.28 -2.49 13.52
N GLY A 430 18.49 -3.57 13.53
CA GLY A 430 17.24 -3.61 14.28
C GLY A 430 17.43 -3.32 15.76
N ALA A 431 18.54 -3.78 16.35
CA ALA A 431 18.89 -3.50 17.74
C ALA A 431 19.11 -2.00 18.01
N MET A 432 19.72 -1.28 17.07
CA MET A 432 19.90 0.18 17.19
C MET A 432 18.57 0.91 17.11
N LEU A 433 17.72 0.56 16.14
CA LEU A 433 16.38 1.17 16.01
C LEU A 433 15.52 0.85 17.25
N ALA A 434 15.57 -0.38 17.75
CA ALA A 434 14.87 -0.76 18.96
C ALA A 434 15.29 0.08 20.18
N LEU A 435 16.60 0.33 20.33
CA LEU A 435 17.12 1.19 21.39
C LEU A 435 16.60 2.63 21.26
N VAL A 436 16.66 3.19 20.05
CA VAL A 436 16.22 4.58 19.76
C VAL A 436 14.72 4.74 20.00
N TYR A 437 13.92 3.72 19.63
CA TYR A 437 12.45 3.76 19.72
C TYR A 437 11.87 3.04 20.95
N HIS A 438 12.75 2.75 21.95
CA HIS A 438 12.37 2.24 23.27
C HIS A 438 11.75 0.84 23.29
N TYR A 439 12.03 -0.01 22.31
CA TYR A 439 11.67 -1.42 22.39
C TYR A 439 12.59 -2.16 23.34
N ASN A 440 12.06 -2.58 24.49
CA ASN A 440 12.83 -3.22 25.55
C ASN A 440 12.58 -4.74 25.63
N SER A 441 11.68 -5.27 24.79
CA SER A 441 11.25 -6.66 24.84
C SER A 441 10.85 -7.18 23.45
N GLY A 442 10.70 -8.50 23.35
CA GLY A 442 10.22 -9.17 22.15
C GLY A 442 11.32 -9.66 21.20
N THR A 443 10.90 -10.15 20.05
CA THR A 443 11.80 -10.54 18.96
C THR A 443 12.07 -9.33 18.08
N ILE A 444 13.33 -8.92 17.95
CA ILE A 444 13.76 -7.76 17.18
C ILE A 444 14.63 -8.25 16.03
N VAL A 445 14.26 -7.88 14.79
CA VAL A 445 15.01 -8.23 13.58
C VAL A 445 15.14 -6.99 12.69
N SER A 446 16.30 -6.82 12.05
CA SER A 446 16.55 -5.72 11.12
C SER A 446 15.64 -5.80 9.90
N SER A 447 15.37 -4.66 9.26
CA SER A 447 14.73 -4.61 7.94
C SER A 447 15.73 -5.10 6.86
N SER A 448 15.36 -5.45 5.62
CA SER A 448 14.10 -5.19 4.93
C SER A 448 13.31 -6.48 4.67
N GLY A 449 12.04 -6.26 4.31
CA GLY A 449 11.12 -7.37 3.96
C GLY A 449 9.67 -6.96 4.16
N HIS A 450 8.79 -7.95 4.24
CA HIS A 450 7.37 -7.78 4.50
C HIS A 450 6.84 -8.91 5.38
N LEU A 451 5.63 -8.76 5.90
CA LEU A 451 4.95 -9.84 6.61
C LEU A 451 4.04 -10.61 5.65
N ARG A 452 4.06 -11.93 5.77
CA ARG A 452 3.06 -12.83 5.20
C ARG A 452 2.28 -13.46 6.33
N VAL A 453 0.96 -13.24 6.35
CA VAL A 453 0.07 -13.76 7.39
C VAL A 453 -0.90 -14.74 6.76
N THR A 454 -0.92 -15.95 7.28
CA THR A 454 -1.85 -17.00 6.89
C THR A 454 -2.88 -17.20 7.99
N VAL A 455 -4.15 -17.14 7.63
CA VAL A 455 -5.29 -17.37 8.51
C VAL A 455 -5.98 -18.66 8.10
N GLY A 456 -6.24 -19.52 9.06
CA GLY A 456 -6.97 -20.76 8.83
C GLY A 456 -7.88 -21.12 10.01
N PRO A 457 -8.70 -22.17 9.89
CA PRO A 457 -9.65 -22.56 10.93
C PRO A 457 -8.99 -22.88 12.27
N THR A 458 -7.74 -23.32 12.25
CA THR A 458 -7.01 -23.76 13.46
C THR A 458 -6.06 -22.72 14.03
N GLY A 459 -5.82 -21.61 13.32
CA GLY A 459 -4.89 -20.59 13.80
C GLY A 459 -4.49 -19.57 12.75
N VAL A 460 -3.70 -18.63 13.24
CA VAL A 460 -3.02 -17.59 12.45
C VAL A 460 -1.52 -17.82 12.53
N THR A 461 -0.83 -17.74 11.41
CA THR A 461 0.63 -17.75 11.34
C THR A 461 1.10 -16.47 10.65
N SER A 462 1.97 -15.70 11.29
CA SER A 462 2.68 -14.58 10.67
C SER A 462 4.14 -14.92 10.51
N GLU A 463 4.68 -14.62 9.34
CA GLU A 463 6.07 -14.87 8.96
C GLU A 463 6.72 -13.56 8.51
N TYR A 464 7.92 -13.29 8.99
CA TYR A 464 8.76 -12.23 8.48
C TYR A 464 9.56 -12.73 7.27
N VAL A 465 9.12 -12.37 6.08
CA VAL A 465 9.76 -12.74 4.80
C VAL A 465 10.79 -11.67 4.45
N ARG A 466 12.08 -12.04 4.52
CA ARG A 466 13.20 -11.15 4.23
C ARG A 466 13.30 -10.82 2.75
N SER A 467 13.82 -9.64 2.48
CA SER A 467 14.15 -9.21 1.13
C SER A 467 15.64 -8.92 1.02
N TRP A 468 16.33 -9.66 0.17
CA TRP A 468 17.76 -9.51 -0.11
C TRP A 468 17.98 -9.34 -1.61
N LEU A 469 18.73 -8.31 -2.00
CA LEU A 469 19.18 -8.18 -3.38
C LEU A 469 20.13 -9.32 -3.74
N PRO A 470 20.18 -9.79 -5.00
CA PRO A 470 21.07 -10.89 -5.40
C PRO A 470 22.53 -10.66 -5.03
N ALA A 471 23.01 -9.40 -5.10
CA ALA A 471 24.39 -9.05 -4.73
C ALA A 471 24.66 -9.17 -3.21
N SER A 472 23.63 -9.20 -2.37
CA SER A 472 23.73 -9.31 -0.91
C SER A 472 23.48 -10.75 -0.42
N GLU A 473 23.05 -11.65 -1.28
CA GLU A 473 22.81 -13.04 -0.90
C GLU A 473 24.12 -13.80 -0.64
N ASN A 474 24.08 -14.67 0.34
CA ASN A 474 25.19 -15.58 0.70
C ASN A 474 24.64 -16.87 1.34
N ALA A 475 25.47 -17.64 2.01
CA ALA A 475 25.05 -18.90 2.63
C ALA A 475 24.00 -18.70 3.75
N GLN A 476 24.02 -17.56 4.45
CA GLN A 476 23.18 -17.24 5.60
C GLN A 476 22.01 -16.31 5.23
N LEU A 477 22.14 -15.52 4.16
CA LEU A 477 21.18 -14.52 3.75
C LEU A 477 20.58 -14.90 2.39
N LYS A 478 19.32 -15.24 2.39
CA LYS A 478 18.57 -15.62 1.17
C LYS A 478 17.34 -14.77 0.99
N ASN A 479 17.09 -14.32 -0.23
CA ASN A 479 15.83 -13.68 -0.58
C ASN A 479 14.67 -14.62 -0.26
N ARG A 480 13.59 -14.08 0.32
CA ARG A 480 12.40 -14.82 0.82
C ARG A 480 12.67 -15.77 2.00
N GLN A 481 13.83 -15.70 2.65
CA GLN A 481 14.07 -16.39 3.92
C GLN A 481 13.08 -15.88 4.97
N VAL A 482 12.58 -16.78 5.81
CA VAL A 482 11.74 -16.46 6.97
C VAL A 482 12.65 -16.36 8.19
N ASP A 483 12.82 -15.14 8.71
CA ASP A 483 13.71 -14.89 9.85
C ASP A 483 13.00 -14.98 11.21
N ASP A 484 11.68 -14.75 11.24
CA ASP A 484 10.87 -14.99 12.43
C ASP A 484 9.46 -15.46 12.04
N ARG A 485 8.83 -16.17 12.97
CA ARG A 485 7.47 -16.67 12.83
C ARG A 485 6.77 -16.73 14.19
N TRP A 486 5.50 -16.31 14.21
CA TRP A 486 4.65 -16.56 15.36
C TRP A 486 3.31 -17.16 14.95
N THR A 487 2.68 -17.83 15.90
CA THR A 487 1.36 -18.45 15.71
C THR A 487 0.43 -18.11 16.86
N VAL A 488 -0.87 -18.00 16.54
CA VAL A 488 -1.97 -17.91 17.53
C VAL A 488 -2.98 -18.98 17.13
N SER A 489 -3.25 -19.91 18.02
CA SER A 489 -4.28 -20.93 17.80
C SER A 489 -5.68 -20.34 17.91
N SER A 490 -6.66 -20.95 17.22
CA SER A 490 -8.08 -20.65 17.44
C SER A 490 -8.45 -20.89 18.90
N LYS A 491 -9.19 -19.96 19.49
CA LYS A 491 -9.69 -20.07 20.88
C LYS A 491 -10.98 -20.87 20.93
#